data_1dd89b9858eecd308c37d0a3a39c8f1f
#
_entry.id   1dd89b9858eecd308c37d0a3a39c8f1f
#
_cell.length_a   1.000
_cell.length_b   1.000
_cell.length_c   1.000
_cell.angle_alpha   90.00
_cell.angle_beta   90.00
_cell.angle_gamma   90.00
#
_symmetry.space_group_name_H-M   'P 1'
#
loop_
_entity.id
_entity.type
_entity.pdbx_description
1 polymer ?
#
loop_
_entity_poly.entity_id
_entity_poly.type
_entity_poly.pdbx_seq_one_letter_code
_entity_poly.pdbx_strand_id
1 'polypeptide(L)'
;MKKIKPKLFLVLFILILTACGKDEQKNETIGVQSSVDKTQILSNLKDDFAGDPERGKRLYLQCRACHSLKKGEPHKIGPNLYNFYGKQAGSQERFNYSSELLDSKILWDYDNLDRWLENPQALIPENKMVYVGMRNPKDREDLIAYLLIETQ
;
A
#
# COMPACT_ATOMS: atom_id res chain seq x y z
N MET A 1 61.13 43.48 -19.93
CA MET A 1 61.32 42.86 -21.25
C MET A 1 62.19 41.62 -21.07
N LYS A 2 61.62 40.46 -20.99
CA LYS A 2 62.35 39.16 -21.08
C LYS A 2 61.51 38.19 -21.88
N LYS A 3 61.99 37.85 -23.08
CA LYS A 3 61.41 36.85 -23.98
C LYS A 3 61.74 35.44 -23.44
N ILE A 4 60.72 34.60 -23.24
CA ILE A 4 60.89 33.18 -22.94
C ILE A 4 60.47 32.39 -24.19
N LYS A 5 61.41 31.59 -24.68
CA LYS A 5 61.24 30.74 -25.87
C LYS A 5 60.42 29.48 -25.51
N PRO A 6 59.62 28.94 -26.43
CA PRO A 6 58.94 27.69 -26.20
C PRO A 6 59.88 26.49 -26.37
N LYS A 7 59.95 25.60 -25.41
CA LYS A 7 60.56 24.29 -25.56
C LYS A 7 59.57 23.31 -26.17
N LEU A 8 59.94 22.88 -27.35
CA LEU A 8 59.36 21.78 -28.11
C LEU A 8 59.56 20.47 -27.31
N PHE A 9 58.49 19.90 -26.76
CA PHE A 9 58.52 18.57 -26.17
C PHE A 9 57.84 17.60 -27.14
N LEU A 10 58.70 16.84 -27.80
CA LEU A 10 58.35 15.71 -28.65
C LEU A 10 57.92 14.56 -27.71
N VAL A 11 56.64 14.25 -27.63
CA VAL A 11 56.16 13.08 -26.89
C VAL A 11 55.72 12.01 -27.87
N LEU A 12 56.47 10.96 -27.78
CA LEU A 12 56.37 9.68 -28.47
C LEU A 12 54.97 9.08 -28.36
N PHE A 13 54.34 8.81 -29.51
CA PHE A 13 53.03 8.15 -29.61
C PHE A 13 53.24 6.64 -29.47
N ILE A 14 52.98 6.11 -28.28
CA ILE A 14 52.91 4.67 -28.07
C ILE A 14 51.47 4.22 -28.33
N LEU A 15 51.26 3.55 -29.45
CA LEU A 15 50.02 2.82 -29.75
C LEU A 15 49.96 1.60 -28.81
N ILE A 16 49.09 1.66 -27.84
CA ILE A 16 48.65 0.47 -27.10
C ILE A 16 47.30 0.04 -27.69
N LEU A 17 47.34 -1.00 -28.51
CA LEU A 17 46.15 -1.75 -28.90
C LEU A 17 45.68 -2.58 -27.69
N THR A 18 44.73 -2.08 -26.94
CA THR A 18 43.98 -2.88 -25.97
C THR A 18 42.65 -3.28 -26.58
N ALA A 19 42.46 -4.60 -26.63
CA ALA A 19 41.29 -5.29 -27.13
C ALA A 19 40.00 -4.77 -26.48
N CYS A 20 39.03 -4.51 -27.35
CA CYS A 20 37.66 -4.19 -26.98
C CYS A 20 37.02 -5.44 -26.38
N GLY A 21 37.00 -5.54 -25.04
CA GLY A 21 36.09 -6.40 -24.31
C GLY A 21 34.74 -5.71 -24.28
N LYS A 22 33.75 -6.21 -25.02
CA LYS A 22 32.38 -5.85 -24.88
C LYS A 22 31.88 -6.46 -23.58
N ASP A 23 31.90 -5.72 -22.50
CA ASP A 23 31.00 -5.99 -21.37
C ASP A 23 29.60 -5.51 -21.76
N GLU A 24 28.82 -6.44 -22.28
CA GLU A 24 27.38 -6.31 -22.38
C GLU A 24 26.84 -6.27 -20.95
N GLN A 25 26.71 -5.07 -20.40
CA GLN A 25 25.94 -4.80 -19.19
C GLN A 25 24.49 -5.09 -19.56
N LYS A 26 24.09 -6.35 -19.33
CA LYS A 26 22.70 -6.78 -19.35
C LYS A 26 21.94 -5.97 -18.30
N ASN A 27 21.35 -4.89 -18.77
CA ASN A 27 20.41 -4.09 -17.99
C ASN A 27 19.15 -4.96 -17.79
N GLU A 28 19.17 -5.78 -16.75
CA GLU A 28 17.95 -6.43 -16.27
C GLU A 28 17.05 -5.31 -15.76
N THR A 29 16.22 -4.80 -16.66
CA THR A 29 15.02 -4.07 -16.30
C THR A 29 14.19 -5.04 -15.48
N ILE A 30 14.30 -4.92 -14.15
CA ILE A 30 13.36 -5.56 -13.23
C ILE A 30 12.02 -4.91 -13.54
N GLY A 31 11.30 -5.51 -14.46
CA GLY A 31 9.89 -5.27 -14.65
C GLY A 31 9.22 -5.73 -13.35
N VAL A 32 8.97 -4.78 -12.45
CA VAL A 32 8.07 -4.97 -11.33
C VAL A 32 6.69 -5.23 -11.94
N GLN A 33 6.45 -6.49 -12.27
CA GLN A 33 5.11 -6.96 -12.59
C GLN A 33 4.30 -6.83 -11.31
N SER A 34 3.47 -5.79 -11.24
CA SER A 34 2.52 -5.54 -10.17
C SER A 34 1.29 -6.46 -10.29
N SER A 35 1.51 -7.75 -10.34
CA SER A 35 0.52 -8.75 -10.00
C SER A 35 1.05 -9.47 -8.76
N VAL A 36 0.91 -8.82 -7.60
CA VAL A 36 1.09 -9.54 -6.35
C VAL A 36 0.05 -10.65 -6.37
N ASP A 37 0.52 -11.89 -6.49
CA ASP A 37 -0.34 -13.05 -6.59
C ASP A 37 -1.17 -13.15 -5.29
N LYS A 38 -2.49 -13.26 -5.43
CA LYS A 38 -3.43 -13.43 -4.32
C LYS A 38 -3.00 -14.59 -3.39
N THR A 39 -2.34 -15.60 -3.93
CA THR A 39 -1.78 -16.74 -3.19
C THR A 39 -0.64 -16.31 -2.28
N GLN A 40 0.20 -15.38 -2.72
CA GLN A 40 1.32 -14.85 -1.95
C GLN A 40 0.85 -13.90 -0.84
N ILE A 41 -0.18 -13.10 -1.11
CA ILE A 41 -0.84 -12.29 -0.07
C ILE A 41 -1.43 -13.20 1.00
N LEU A 42 -2.13 -14.27 0.59
CA LEU A 42 -2.72 -15.26 1.49
C LEU A 42 -1.69 -16.00 2.35
N SER A 43 -0.52 -16.36 1.79
CA SER A 43 0.55 -17.00 2.57
C SER A 43 1.13 -16.06 3.62
N ASN A 44 1.43 -14.82 3.22
CA ASN A 44 1.97 -13.82 4.14
C ASN A 44 0.96 -13.44 5.25
N LEU A 45 -0.34 -13.33 4.91
CA LEU A 45 -1.39 -13.05 5.89
C LEU A 45 -1.62 -14.22 6.87
N LYS A 46 -1.39 -15.47 6.47
CA LYS A 46 -1.46 -16.63 7.38
C LYS A 46 -0.35 -16.62 8.42
N ASP A 47 0.80 -16.06 8.06
CA ASP A 47 1.93 -15.95 8.97
C ASP A 47 1.81 -14.74 9.91
N ASP A 48 1.16 -13.65 9.44
CA ASP A 48 1.02 -12.39 10.19
C ASP A 48 -0.34 -12.27 10.90
N PHE A 49 -1.43 -12.85 10.35
CA PHE A 49 -2.79 -12.73 10.88
C PHE A 49 -3.51 -14.07 10.84
N ALA A 50 -3.93 -14.57 12.00
CA ALA A 50 -4.59 -15.86 12.15
C ALA A 50 -6.06 -15.90 11.67
N GLY A 51 -6.54 -14.87 10.95
CA GLY A 51 -7.94 -14.74 10.50
C GLY A 51 -8.31 -15.71 9.37
N ASP A 52 -9.58 -16.15 9.37
CA ASP A 52 -10.18 -16.94 8.29
C ASP A 52 -10.88 -16.01 7.27
N PRO A 53 -10.31 -15.75 6.08
CA PRO A 53 -10.88 -14.85 5.09
C PRO A 53 -12.21 -15.36 4.50
N GLU A 54 -12.46 -16.68 4.46
CA GLU A 54 -13.73 -17.21 3.98
C GLU A 54 -14.85 -16.92 4.98
N ARG A 55 -14.55 -16.96 6.27
CA ARG A 55 -15.48 -16.50 7.30
C ARG A 55 -15.63 -14.98 7.25
N GLY A 56 -14.53 -14.24 7.07
CA GLY A 56 -14.52 -12.79 6.88
C GLY A 56 -15.40 -12.32 5.73
N LYS A 57 -15.41 -13.06 4.61
CA LYS A 57 -16.30 -12.80 3.46
C LYS A 57 -17.79 -12.84 3.86
N ARG A 58 -18.17 -13.78 4.70
CA ARG A 58 -19.56 -13.83 5.21
C ARG A 58 -19.86 -12.66 6.14
N LEU A 59 -18.91 -12.28 6.99
CA LEU A 59 -19.03 -11.14 7.88
C LEU A 59 -19.11 -9.81 7.12
N TYR A 60 -18.41 -9.68 5.98
CA TYR A 60 -18.46 -8.50 5.12
C TYR A 60 -19.87 -8.21 4.56
N LEU A 61 -20.79 -9.16 4.56
CA LEU A 61 -22.16 -8.94 4.08
C LEU A 61 -22.87 -7.76 4.77
N GLN A 62 -22.53 -7.48 6.03
CA GLN A 62 -23.07 -6.32 6.76
C GLN A 62 -22.45 -4.98 6.33
N CYS A 63 -21.29 -5.00 5.67
CA CYS A 63 -20.54 -3.81 5.23
C CYS A 63 -20.82 -3.45 3.77
N ARG A 64 -21.17 -4.44 2.93
CA ARG A 64 -21.27 -4.30 1.47
C ARG A 64 -22.37 -3.33 1.00
N ALA A 65 -23.38 -3.09 1.83
CA ALA A 65 -24.43 -2.11 1.52
C ALA A 65 -23.85 -0.70 1.43
N CYS A 66 -22.87 -0.41 2.29
CA CYS A 66 -22.28 0.92 2.41
C CYS A 66 -20.89 1.04 1.76
N HIS A 67 -20.16 -0.06 1.54
CA HIS A 67 -18.80 -0.03 0.99
C HIS A 67 -18.66 -0.88 -0.28
N SER A 68 -17.83 -0.41 -1.19
CA SER A 68 -17.28 -1.18 -2.32
C SER A 68 -15.82 -1.53 -2.04
N LEU A 69 -15.27 -2.55 -2.73
CA LEU A 69 -13.91 -3.06 -2.45
C LEU A 69 -12.97 -2.94 -3.64
N LYS A 70 -13.49 -2.89 -4.87
CA LYS A 70 -12.65 -3.01 -6.06
C LYS A 70 -12.22 -1.67 -6.60
N LYS A 71 -11.06 -1.66 -7.27
CA LYS A 71 -10.53 -0.47 -7.93
C LYS A 71 -11.53 0.10 -8.92
N GLY A 72 -11.78 1.41 -8.81
CA GLY A 72 -12.66 2.12 -9.73
C GLY A 72 -14.17 1.99 -9.44
N GLU A 73 -14.58 1.15 -8.48
CA GLU A 73 -15.96 1.15 -8.04
C GLU A 73 -16.31 2.45 -7.32
N PRO A 74 -17.56 2.94 -7.45
CA PRO A 74 -17.96 4.19 -6.82
C PRO A 74 -18.00 4.07 -5.30
N HIS A 75 -17.88 5.20 -4.63
CA HIS A 75 -18.32 5.33 -3.24
C HIS A 75 -19.81 5.08 -3.15
N LYS A 76 -20.23 4.56 -2.01
CA LYS A 76 -21.64 4.39 -1.66
C LYS A 76 -21.97 5.34 -0.49
N ILE A 77 -22.71 4.87 0.51
CA ILE A 77 -22.92 5.59 1.78
C ILE A 77 -21.58 5.78 2.49
N GLY A 78 -20.70 4.77 2.43
CA GLY A 78 -19.32 4.82 2.88
C GLY A 78 -18.33 4.88 1.70
N PRO A 79 -17.04 5.11 1.97
CA PRO A 79 -16.02 5.14 0.94
C PRO A 79 -15.77 3.76 0.33
N ASN A 80 -15.25 3.73 -0.91
CA ASN A 80 -14.63 2.55 -1.46
C ASN A 80 -13.39 2.21 -0.62
N LEU A 81 -13.23 0.94 -0.26
CA LEU A 81 -12.12 0.46 0.58
C LEU A 81 -10.92 -0.05 -0.23
N TYR A 82 -10.91 0.10 -1.57
CA TYR A 82 -9.77 -0.31 -2.37
C TYR A 82 -8.48 0.38 -1.90
N ASN A 83 -7.45 -0.43 -1.64
CA ASN A 83 -6.11 0.03 -1.27
C ASN A 83 -6.12 1.02 -0.07
N PHE A 84 -6.92 0.74 0.96
CA PHE A 84 -7.03 1.60 2.15
C PHE A 84 -6.01 1.27 3.24
N TYR A 85 -5.58 -0.01 3.32
CA TYR A 85 -4.64 -0.47 4.35
C TYR A 85 -3.29 0.24 4.26
N GLY A 86 -2.73 0.59 5.39
CA GLY A 86 -1.49 1.38 5.48
C GLY A 86 -1.65 2.86 5.14
N LYS A 87 -2.86 3.32 4.78
CA LYS A 87 -3.14 4.73 4.50
C LYS A 87 -3.77 5.45 5.68
N GLN A 88 -3.64 6.75 5.66
CA GLN A 88 -4.29 7.62 6.65
C GLN A 88 -5.81 7.58 6.47
N ALA A 89 -6.54 7.63 7.58
CA ALA A 89 -7.99 7.78 7.57
C ALA A 89 -8.40 9.03 6.76
N GLY A 90 -9.45 8.88 5.95
CA GLY A 90 -9.90 9.95 5.07
C GLY A 90 -9.15 10.09 3.73
N SER A 91 -8.27 9.14 3.38
CA SER A 91 -7.43 9.22 2.17
C SER A 91 -8.11 8.87 0.85
N GLN A 92 -9.33 8.35 0.85
CA GLN A 92 -10.05 8.09 -0.41
C GLN A 92 -10.56 9.40 -1.01
N GLU A 93 -10.13 9.69 -2.23
CA GLU A 93 -10.47 10.93 -2.92
C GLU A 93 -11.98 11.06 -3.16
N ARG A 94 -12.47 12.29 -3.14
CA ARG A 94 -13.88 12.62 -3.48
C ARG A 94 -14.94 11.99 -2.57
N PHE A 95 -14.58 11.50 -1.38
CA PHE A 95 -15.55 11.10 -0.37
C PHE A 95 -15.68 12.17 0.73
N ASN A 96 -16.91 12.45 1.16
CA ASN A 96 -17.19 13.46 2.17
C ASN A 96 -17.12 12.87 3.59
N TYR A 97 -15.92 12.86 4.15
CA TYR A 97 -15.66 12.42 5.52
C TYR A 97 -16.17 13.41 6.58
N SER A 98 -16.21 13.00 7.83
CA SER A 98 -16.35 13.92 8.96
C SER A 98 -15.02 14.62 9.24
N SER A 99 -15.07 15.80 9.86
CA SER A 99 -13.88 16.54 10.32
C SER A 99 -13.08 15.72 11.30
N GLU A 100 -13.75 15.07 12.23
CA GLU A 100 -13.15 14.26 13.30
C GLU A 100 -12.34 13.08 12.72
N LEU A 101 -12.82 12.44 11.65
CA LEU A 101 -12.08 11.38 10.99
C LEU A 101 -10.85 11.92 10.25
N LEU A 102 -10.97 13.07 9.58
CA LEU A 102 -9.84 13.73 8.90
C LEU A 102 -8.78 14.21 9.89
N ASP A 103 -9.22 14.75 11.04
CA ASP A 103 -8.35 15.30 12.08
C ASP A 103 -7.67 14.21 12.93
N SER A 104 -8.22 13.00 12.94
CA SER A 104 -7.70 11.87 13.73
C SER A 104 -6.28 11.47 13.33
N LYS A 105 -5.89 11.67 12.07
CA LYS A 105 -4.58 11.31 11.49
C LYS A 105 -4.18 9.84 11.68
N ILE A 106 -5.07 8.97 12.09
CA ILE A 106 -4.77 7.55 12.29
C ILE A 106 -4.45 6.87 10.96
N LEU A 107 -3.58 5.87 11.02
CA LEU A 107 -3.32 4.96 9.89
C LEU A 107 -4.23 3.74 10.01
N TRP A 108 -4.68 3.22 8.89
CA TRP A 108 -5.41 1.95 8.84
C TRP A 108 -4.43 0.78 8.89
N ASP A 109 -3.79 0.59 10.04
CA ASP A 109 -3.06 -0.62 10.40
C ASP A 109 -4.00 -1.64 11.05
N TYR A 110 -3.47 -2.80 11.45
CA TYR A 110 -4.27 -3.86 12.07
C TYR A 110 -4.93 -3.39 13.37
N ASP A 111 -4.17 -2.77 14.27
CA ASP A 111 -4.65 -2.39 15.60
C ASP A 111 -5.75 -1.32 15.52
N ASN A 112 -5.58 -0.34 14.65
CA ASN A 112 -6.59 0.70 14.44
C ASN A 112 -7.83 0.16 13.74
N LEU A 113 -7.68 -0.81 12.82
CA LEU A 113 -8.81 -1.49 12.21
C LEU A 113 -9.57 -2.35 13.21
N ASP A 114 -8.89 -3.09 14.07
CA ASP A 114 -9.54 -3.90 15.12
C ASP A 114 -10.36 -3.00 16.04
N ARG A 115 -9.76 -1.92 16.56
CA ARG A 115 -10.45 -0.95 17.42
C ARG A 115 -11.61 -0.23 16.70
N TRP A 116 -11.41 0.11 15.41
CA TRP A 116 -12.45 0.72 14.59
C TRP A 116 -13.64 -0.21 14.40
N LEU A 117 -13.39 -1.47 14.07
CA LEU A 117 -14.43 -2.47 13.89
C LEU A 117 -15.10 -2.85 15.22
N GLU A 118 -14.38 -2.78 16.34
CA GLU A 118 -14.98 -3.01 17.66
C GLU A 118 -15.99 -1.93 18.03
N ASN A 119 -15.61 -0.66 17.92
CA ASN A 119 -16.47 0.48 18.22
C ASN A 119 -15.99 1.76 17.52
N PRO A 120 -16.51 2.08 16.34
CA PRO A 120 -16.09 3.26 15.58
C PRO A 120 -16.27 4.58 16.36
N GLN A 121 -17.35 4.69 17.14
CA GLN A 121 -17.66 5.90 17.90
C GLN A 121 -16.74 6.07 19.13
N ALA A 122 -16.22 4.98 19.68
CA ALA A 122 -15.24 5.07 20.75
C ALA A 122 -13.86 5.46 20.24
N LEU A 123 -13.47 5.01 19.02
CA LEU A 123 -12.18 5.35 18.44
C LEU A 123 -12.15 6.79 17.91
N ILE A 124 -13.17 7.19 17.17
CA ILE A 124 -13.31 8.52 16.59
C ILE A 124 -14.76 8.98 16.84
N PRO A 125 -15.04 9.71 17.92
CA PRO A 125 -16.35 10.26 18.18
C PRO A 125 -16.87 11.13 17.02
N GLU A 126 -18.17 11.16 16.81
CA GLU A 126 -18.82 11.98 15.76
C GLU A 126 -18.42 11.61 14.32
N ASN A 127 -17.78 10.44 14.10
CA ASN A 127 -17.60 9.93 12.76
C ASN A 127 -18.96 9.60 12.11
N LYS A 128 -19.02 9.65 10.76
CA LYS A 128 -20.28 9.44 10.01
C LYS A 128 -20.64 7.97 9.78
N MET A 129 -19.82 7.01 10.19
CA MET A 129 -20.10 5.59 9.97
C MET A 129 -21.17 5.10 10.94
N VAL A 130 -22.33 4.75 10.40
CA VAL A 130 -23.44 4.20 11.19
C VAL A 130 -23.25 2.69 11.34
N TYR A 131 -22.48 2.31 12.37
CA TYR A 131 -22.16 0.92 12.67
C TYR A 131 -22.04 0.72 14.18
N VAL A 132 -22.71 -0.32 14.70
CA VAL A 132 -22.74 -0.61 16.14
C VAL A 132 -21.47 -1.27 16.68
N GLY A 133 -20.61 -1.71 15.79
CA GLY A 133 -19.38 -2.43 16.14
C GLY A 133 -19.53 -3.95 16.16
N MET A 134 -18.40 -4.63 16.15
CA MET A 134 -18.25 -6.09 16.15
C MET A 134 -17.51 -6.50 17.43
N ARG A 135 -18.24 -7.00 18.43
CA ARG A 135 -17.69 -7.28 19.76
C ARG A 135 -16.76 -8.48 19.80
N ASN A 136 -17.03 -9.50 18.96
CA ASN A 136 -16.22 -10.73 18.96
C ASN A 136 -14.86 -10.46 18.27
N PRO A 137 -13.73 -10.58 18.97
CA PRO A 137 -12.42 -10.32 18.37
C PRO A 137 -12.08 -11.27 17.21
N LYS A 138 -12.53 -12.54 17.28
CA LYS A 138 -12.30 -13.49 16.17
C LYS A 138 -13.05 -13.10 14.91
N ASP A 139 -14.23 -12.52 15.03
CA ASP A 139 -14.98 -12.01 13.87
C ASP A 139 -14.26 -10.80 13.24
N ARG A 140 -13.69 -9.92 14.04
CA ARG A 140 -12.90 -8.79 13.55
C ARG A 140 -11.64 -9.25 12.83
N GLU A 141 -10.91 -10.18 13.42
CA GLU A 141 -9.72 -10.78 12.82
C GLU A 141 -10.02 -11.39 11.45
N ASP A 142 -11.08 -12.21 11.36
CA ASP A 142 -11.51 -12.84 10.11
C ASP A 142 -11.95 -11.82 9.06
N LEU A 143 -12.69 -10.78 9.48
CA LEU A 143 -13.11 -9.70 8.59
C LEU A 143 -11.91 -8.90 8.09
N ILE A 144 -10.95 -8.57 8.94
CA ILE A 144 -9.71 -7.87 8.54
C ILE A 144 -8.95 -8.70 7.53
N ALA A 145 -8.74 -10.00 7.77
CA ALA A 145 -8.08 -10.90 6.84
C ALA A 145 -8.75 -10.89 5.45
N TYR A 146 -10.07 -10.93 5.39
CA TYR A 146 -10.81 -10.81 4.13
C TYR A 146 -10.60 -9.46 3.45
N LEU A 147 -10.72 -8.36 4.20
CA LEU A 147 -10.55 -7.00 3.65
C LEU A 147 -9.15 -6.81 3.06
N LEU A 148 -8.10 -7.26 3.74
CA LEU A 148 -6.73 -7.13 3.27
C LEU A 148 -6.48 -7.86 1.94
N ILE A 149 -7.18 -8.96 1.68
CA ILE A 149 -7.10 -9.71 0.42
C ILE A 149 -7.89 -9.04 -0.70
N GLU A 150 -9.08 -8.55 -0.38
CA GLU A 150 -10.03 -8.10 -1.41
C GLU A 150 -9.84 -6.65 -1.83
N THR A 151 -9.10 -5.86 -1.06
CA THR A 151 -8.91 -4.42 -1.32
C THR A 151 -7.53 -4.07 -1.86
N GLN A 152 -6.72 -5.05 -2.24
CA GLN A 152 -5.40 -4.85 -2.88
C GLN A 152 -5.53 -4.62 -4.39
#